data_165a03f86cec79c40df6418cdfc1dbec
#
_entry.id   165a03f86cec79c40df6418cdfc1dbec
#
_cell.length_a   1.000
_cell.length_b   1.000
_cell.length_c   1.000
_cell.angle_alpha   90.00
_cell.angle_beta   90.00
_cell.angle_gamma   90.00
#
_symmetry.space_group_name_H-M   'P 1'
#
loop_
_entity.id
_entity.type
_entity.pdbx_description
1 polymer ?
#
loop_
_entity_poly.entity_id
_entity_poly.type
_entity_poly.pdbx_seq_one_letter_code
_entity_poly.pdbx_strand_id
1 'polypeptide(L)'
;MLCVIDVDCSNQARAADEIVALIEHAMARARREVRSTPHLYASGVRYVKQNPKACAFRPPKDVLSRRGGDCKQLVLWRIAELRELWNENATARIMWLNDKQGLRAHAQVRRADGNIEDPSLLLGMVSP
;
A
#
# COMPACT_ATOMS: atom_id res chain seq x y z
N MET A 1 12.98 -5.43 7.02
CA MET A 1 12.33 -6.71 7.27
C MET A 1 11.85 -7.29 5.96
N LEU A 2 12.35 -8.43 5.62
CA LEU A 2 11.96 -9.12 4.41
C LEU A 2 10.71 -9.94 4.71
N CYS A 3 9.56 -9.48 4.23
CA CYS A 3 8.39 -10.34 4.23
C CYS A 3 8.35 -11.09 2.90
N VAL A 4 8.81 -12.31 2.92
CA VAL A 4 8.42 -13.22 1.86
C VAL A 4 6.96 -13.58 2.17
N ILE A 5 6.03 -12.87 1.54
CA ILE A 5 4.66 -13.31 1.59
C ILE A 5 4.53 -14.39 0.55
N ASP A 6 4.65 -15.61 0.99
CA ASP A 6 4.16 -16.73 0.23
C ASP A 6 2.65 -16.72 0.36
N VAL A 7 2.02 -15.86 -0.44
CA VAL A 7 0.58 -15.72 -0.43
C VAL A 7 0.01 -16.95 -1.11
N ASP A 8 -0.59 -17.81 -0.32
CA ASP A 8 -1.34 -18.94 -0.84
C ASP A 8 -2.58 -18.42 -1.57
N CYS A 9 -2.44 -18.22 -2.88
CA CYS A 9 -3.53 -17.71 -3.72
C CYS A 9 -4.71 -18.69 -3.83
N SER A 10 -4.61 -19.91 -3.30
CA SER A 10 -5.74 -20.85 -3.26
C SER A 10 -6.80 -20.40 -2.24
N ASN A 11 -6.44 -19.53 -1.29
CA ASN A 11 -7.39 -18.93 -0.35
C ASN A 11 -7.22 -17.40 -0.39
N GLN A 12 -7.89 -16.76 -1.33
CA GLN A 12 -7.80 -15.31 -1.55
C GLN A 12 -8.21 -14.50 -0.34
N ALA A 13 -9.26 -14.91 0.37
CA ALA A 13 -9.74 -14.18 1.55
C ALA A 13 -8.68 -14.17 2.65
N ARG A 14 -8.06 -15.31 2.93
CA ARG A 14 -6.99 -15.42 3.93
C ARG A 14 -5.75 -14.62 3.53
N ALA A 15 -5.36 -14.69 2.26
CA ALA A 15 -4.21 -13.95 1.75
C ALA A 15 -4.45 -12.42 1.82
N ALA A 16 -5.67 -11.96 1.51
CA ALA A 16 -6.05 -10.58 1.64
C ALA A 16 -5.97 -10.12 3.11
N ASP A 17 -6.47 -10.91 4.04
CA ASP A 17 -6.42 -10.61 5.47
C ASP A 17 -4.97 -10.52 5.97
N GLU A 18 -4.08 -11.39 5.50
CA GLU A 18 -2.67 -11.36 5.86
C GLU A 18 -1.99 -10.07 5.36
N ILE A 19 -2.29 -9.64 4.15
CA ILE A 19 -1.74 -8.38 3.60
C ILE A 19 -2.25 -7.18 4.42
N VAL A 20 -3.53 -7.13 4.71
CA VAL A 20 -4.12 -6.06 5.53
C VAL A 20 -3.48 -6.05 6.92
N ALA A 21 -3.29 -7.22 7.54
CA ALA A 21 -2.65 -7.32 8.86
C ALA A 21 -1.20 -6.80 8.84
N LEU A 22 -0.45 -7.06 7.78
CA LEU A 22 0.91 -6.56 7.64
C LEU A 22 0.95 -5.03 7.45
N ILE A 23 0.01 -4.48 6.71
CA ILE A 23 -0.16 -3.02 6.58
C ILE A 23 -0.46 -2.42 7.95
N GLU A 24 -1.40 -3.00 8.71
CA GLU A 24 -1.75 -2.52 10.03
C GLU A 24 -0.57 -2.65 11.02
N HIS A 25 0.23 -3.70 10.90
CA HIS A 25 1.42 -3.87 11.73
C HIS A 25 2.45 -2.75 11.49
N ALA A 26 2.57 -2.28 10.26
CA ALA A 26 3.50 -1.20 9.90
C ALA A 26 2.93 0.21 10.17
N MET A 27 1.67 0.31 10.56
CA MET A 27 0.94 1.57 10.61
C MET A 27 1.48 2.54 11.67
N ALA A 28 1.86 2.05 12.84
CA ALA A 28 2.32 2.92 13.92
C ALA A 28 3.54 3.75 13.50
N ARG A 29 4.51 3.12 12.86
CA ARG A 29 5.71 3.80 12.33
C ARG A 29 5.35 4.74 11.20
N ALA A 30 4.50 4.32 10.27
CA ALA A 30 4.07 5.15 9.16
C ALA A 30 3.37 6.42 9.65
N ARG A 31 2.50 6.31 10.65
CA ARG A 31 1.81 7.45 11.24
C ARG A 31 2.77 8.46 11.89
N ARG A 32 3.83 7.98 12.51
CA ARG A 32 4.85 8.89 13.05
C ARG A 32 5.59 9.61 11.93
N GLU A 33 5.92 8.91 10.86
CA GLU A 33 6.73 9.46 9.77
C GLU A 33 5.98 10.48 8.92
N VAL A 34 4.67 10.29 8.70
CA VAL A 34 3.90 11.23 7.87
C VAL A 34 3.79 12.63 8.47
N ARG A 35 4.10 12.79 9.76
CA ARG A 35 4.16 14.12 10.39
C ARG A 35 5.31 14.97 9.86
N SER A 36 6.35 14.36 9.28
CA SER A 36 7.55 15.05 8.82
C SER A 36 7.87 14.79 7.35
N THR A 37 7.01 14.06 6.64
CA THR A 37 7.15 13.86 5.20
C THR A 37 6.19 14.77 4.44
N PRO A 38 6.47 15.11 3.17
CA PRO A 38 5.46 15.75 2.33
C PRO A 38 4.27 14.80 2.15
N HIS A 39 3.12 15.35 1.74
CA HIS A 39 1.97 14.51 1.40
C HIS A 39 2.33 13.61 0.22
N LEU A 40 1.82 12.38 0.22
CA LEU A 40 2.16 11.38 -0.79
C LEU A 40 2.04 11.92 -2.22
N TYR A 41 0.89 12.54 -2.54
CA TYR A 41 0.63 13.03 -3.89
C TYR A 41 1.42 14.28 -4.27
N ALA A 42 2.07 14.93 -3.30
CA ALA A 42 2.96 16.07 -3.52
C ALA A 42 4.43 15.71 -3.35
N SER A 43 4.74 14.45 -3.08
CA SER A 43 6.09 14.01 -2.71
C SER A 43 7.03 13.76 -3.89
N GLY A 44 6.48 13.63 -5.10
CA GLY A 44 7.24 13.18 -6.26
C GLY A 44 7.43 11.67 -6.37
N VAL A 45 6.92 10.92 -5.41
CA VAL A 45 6.98 9.46 -5.42
C VAL A 45 6.09 8.91 -6.53
N ARG A 46 6.57 7.86 -7.20
CA ARG A 46 5.84 7.20 -8.29
C ARG A 46 5.61 5.72 -7.95
N TYR A 47 4.57 5.14 -8.55
CA TYR A 47 4.36 3.71 -8.48
C TYR A 47 5.51 2.97 -9.16
N VAL A 48 6.04 1.96 -8.49
CA VAL A 48 7.07 1.07 -9.01
C VAL A 48 6.63 -0.37 -8.77
N LYS A 49 6.58 -1.16 -9.84
CA LYS A 49 6.25 -2.57 -9.70
C LYS A 49 7.36 -3.26 -8.92
N GLN A 50 7.01 -3.87 -7.79
CA GLN A 50 7.98 -4.56 -6.97
C GLN A 50 8.29 -5.94 -7.55
N ASN A 51 9.56 -6.35 -7.42
CA ASN A 51 9.95 -7.72 -7.68
C ASN A 51 9.17 -8.65 -6.73
N PRO A 52 8.48 -9.70 -7.23
CA PRO A 52 7.70 -10.60 -6.37
C PRO A 52 8.51 -11.26 -5.26
N LYS A 53 9.84 -11.35 -5.42
CA LYS A 53 10.74 -11.93 -4.41
C LYS A 53 11.19 -10.93 -3.35
N ALA A 54 10.86 -9.65 -3.50
CA ALA A 54 11.28 -8.59 -2.58
C ALA A 54 10.04 -7.91 -1.99
N CYS A 55 9.37 -8.57 -1.08
CA CYS A 55 8.21 -8.01 -0.42
C CYS A 55 8.64 -7.26 0.84
N ALA A 56 8.73 -5.93 0.75
CA ALA A 56 8.99 -5.09 1.90
C ALA A 56 7.81 -4.14 2.12
N PHE A 57 7.42 -3.97 3.38
CA PHE A 57 6.45 -2.94 3.78
C PHE A 57 7.23 -1.70 4.23
N ARG A 58 7.80 -0.99 3.25
CA ARG A 58 8.63 0.18 3.53
C ARG A 58 7.81 1.34 4.08
N PRO A 59 8.27 1.97 5.17
CA PRO A 59 7.59 3.15 5.70
C PRO A 59 7.77 4.38 4.80
N PRO A 60 6.98 5.45 5.01
CA PRO A 60 6.99 6.62 4.13
C PRO A 60 8.37 7.23 3.87
N LYS A 61 9.21 7.38 4.87
CA LYS A 61 10.55 7.97 4.68
C LYS A 61 11.43 7.13 3.76
N ASP A 62 11.34 5.81 3.84
CA ASP A 62 12.09 4.92 2.97
C ASP A 62 11.57 4.98 1.52
N VAL A 63 10.25 4.98 1.35
CA VAL A 63 9.62 5.16 0.04
C VAL A 63 10.01 6.50 -0.56
N LEU A 64 10.00 7.56 0.24
CA LEU A 64 10.40 8.89 -0.20
C LEU A 64 11.85 8.93 -0.68
N SER A 65 12.77 8.32 0.07
CA SER A 65 14.19 8.29 -0.30
C SER A 65 14.44 7.53 -1.59
N ARG A 66 13.65 6.52 -1.87
CA ARG A 66 13.73 5.72 -3.10
C ARG A 66 12.93 6.34 -4.25
N ARG A 67 12.09 7.33 -3.97
CA ARG A 67 11.19 8.00 -4.91
C ARG A 67 10.22 7.05 -5.59
N GLY A 68 9.96 5.91 -4.98
CA GLY A 68 9.07 4.90 -5.54
C GLY A 68 8.60 3.88 -4.52
N GLY A 69 7.42 3.35 -4.76
CA GLY A 69 6.84 2.30 -3.94
C GLY A 69 5.83 1.46 -4.72
N ASP A 70 5.58 0.25 -4.23
CA ASP A 70 4.54 -0.61 -4.78
C ASP A 70 3.18 -0.27 -4.16
N CYS A 71 2.13 -0.96 -4.62
CA CYS A 71 0.76 -0.67 -4.17
C CYS A 71 0.60 -0.74 -2.65
N LYS A 72 1.23 -1.71 -1.98
CA LYS A 72 1.11 -1.89 -0.53
C LYS A 72 1.76 -0.74 0.23
N GLN A 73 2.92 -0.31 -0.24
CA GLN A 73 3.68 0.78 0.39
C GLN A 73 2.97 2.12 0.21
N LEU A 74 2.43 2.38 -0.97
CA LEU A 74 1.68 3.59 -1.26
C LEU A 74 0.38 3.65 -0.46
N VAL A 75 -0.32 2.53 -0.34
CA VAL A 75 -1.54 2.42 0.48
C VAL A 75 -1.23 2.63 1.96
N LEU A 76 -0.16 2.02 2.47
CA LEU A 76 0.29 2.23 3.85
C LEU A 76 0.52 3.72 4.13
N TRP A 77 1.27 4.40 3.27
CA TRP A 77 1.54 5.82 3.42
C TRP A 77 0.25 6.64 3.40
N ARG A 78 -0.62 6.40 2.42
CA ARG A 78 -1.85 7.19 2.28
C ARG A 78 -2.80 6.99 3.46
N ILE A 79 -2.98 5.76 3.93
CA ILE A 79 -3.82 5.49 5.11
C ILE A 79 -3.25 6.16 6.36
N ALA A 80 -1.92 6.10 6.52
CA ALA A 80 -1.26 6.77 7.65
C ALA A 80 -1.52 8.28 7.64
N GLU A 81 -1.45 8.93 6.48
CA GLU A 81 -1.81 10.35 6.34
C GLU A 81 -3.25 10.61 6.74
N LEU A 82 -4.17 9.83 6.20
CA LEU A 82 -5.60 10.04 6.45
C LEU A 82 -5.92 9.86 7.93
N ARG A 83 -5.35 8.86 8.58
CA ARG A 83 -5.57 8.62 10.01
C ARG A 83 -4.90 9.65 10.90
N GLU A 84 -3.66 10.01 10.59
CA GLU A 84 -2.85 10.87 11.46
C GLU A 84 -3.13 12.36 11.26
N LEU A 85 -3.29 12.79 10.02
CA LEU A 85 -3.40 14.21 9.69
C LEU A 85 -4.84 14.69 9.56
N TRP A 86 -5.75 13.82 9.14
CA TRP A 86 -7.16 14.16 8.91
C TRP A 86 -8.13 13.42 9.83
N ASN A 87 -7.61 12.60 10.74
CA ASN A 87 -8.44 11.80 11.66
C ASN A 87 -9.53 11.01 10.93
N GLU A 88 -9.22 10.54 9.74
CA GLU A 88 -10.12 9.75 8.92
C GLU A 88 -9.84 8.25 9.11
N ASN A 89 -10.87 7.46 9.37
CA ASN A 89 -10.73 6.02 9.55
C ASN A 89 -10.71 5.30 8.19
N ALA A 90 -9.62 5.50 7.44
CA ALA A 90 -9.39 4.79 6.19
C ALA A 90 -8.81 3.40 6.46
N THR A 91 -9.08 2.44 5.57
CA THR A 91 -8.61 1.06 5.69
C THR A 91 -8.07 0.57 4.34
N ALA A 92 -7.31 -0.51 4.38
CA ALA A 92 -6.81 -1.14 3.16
C ALA A 92 -7.87 -2.07 2.58
N ARG A 93 -7.98 -2.05 1.25
CA ARG A 93 -8.79 -2.99 0.49
C ARG A 93 -7.88 -3.75 -0.46
N ILE A 94 -8.06 -5.06 -0.53
CA ILE A 94 -7.31 -5.91 -1.46
C ILE A 94 -8.26 -6.38 -2.56
N MET A 95 -7.88 -6.13 -3.81
CA MET A 95 -8.54 -6.71 -4.96
C MET A 95 -7.60 -7.69 -5.66
N TRP A 96 -8.17 -8.66 -6.35
CA TRP A 96 -7.42 -9.67 -7.05
C TRP A 96 -7.48 -9.41 -8.55
N LEU A 97 -6.29 -9.43 -9.17
CA LEU A 97 -6.11 -9.22 -10.60
C LEU A 97 -5.62 -10.52 -11.21
N ASN A 98 -6.22 -10.90 -12.32
CA ASN A 98 -5.79 -12.06 -13.10
C ASN A 98 -5.26 -11.56 -14.44
N ASP A 99 -3.96 -11.64 -14.62
CA ASP A 99 -3.29 -11.21 -15.85
C ASP A 99 -2.44 -12.35 -16.44
N LYS A 100 -1.63 -12.03 -17.45
CA LYS A 100 -0.79 -13.02 -18.12
C LYS A 100 0.22 -13.70 -17.19
N GLN A 101 0.53 -13.08 -16.06
CA GLN A 101 1.47 -13.61 -15.07
C GLN A 101 0.77 -14.37 -13.94
N GLY A 102 -0.56 -14.47 -14.00
CA GLY A 102 -1.37 -15.17 -13.04
C GLY A 102 -2.11 -14.24 -12.09
N LEU A 103 -2.54 -14.81 -10.96
CA LEU A 103 -3.31 -14.10 -9.95
C LEU A 103 -2.39 -13.29 -9.03
N ARG A 104 -2.68 -12.01 -8.87
CA ARG A 104 -1.92 -11.15 -7.95
C ARG A 104 -2.84 -10.22 -7.17
N ALA A 105 -2.40 -9.88 -5.97
CA ALA A 105 -3.10 -8.95 -5.11
C ALA A 105 -2.75 -7.50 -5.47
N HIS A 106 -3.75 -6.63 -5.42
CA HIS A 106 -3.59 -5.19 -5.59
C HIS A 106 -4.23 -4.47 -4.41
N ALA A 107 -3.48 -3.60 -3.76
CA ALA A 107 -3.96 -2.86 -2.60
C ALA A 107 -4.51 -1.48 -3.00
N GLN A 108 -5.62 -1.12 -2.37
CA GLN A 108 -6.28 0.18 -2.54
C GLN A 108 -6.65 0.73 -1.16
N VAL A 109 -7.02 1.99 -1.11
CA VAL A 109 -7.52 2.64 0.11
C VAL A 109 -9.05 2.67 0.08
N ARG A 110 -9.67 2.20 1.16
CA ARG A 110 -11.10 2.44 1.39
C ARG A 110 -11.23 3.64 2.31
N ARG A 111 -11.84 4.70 1.80
CA ARG A 111 -12.11 5.91 2.56
C ARG A 111 -13.25 5.68 3.57
N ALA A 112 -13.34 6.53 4.58
CA ALA A 112 -14.37 6.42 5.61
C ALA A 112 -15.80 6.50 5.04
N ASP A 113 -15.99 7.20 3.92
CA ASP A 113 -17.28 7.30 3.23
C ASP A 113 -17.59 6.10 2.33
N GLY A 114 -16.70 5.11 2.26
CA GLY A 114 -16.82 3.93 1.42
C GLY A 114 -16.22 4.05 0.03
N ASN A 115 -15.80 5.25 -0.39
CA ASN A 115 -15.14 5.43 -1.67
C ASN A 115 -13.79 4.73 -1.70
N ILE A 116 -13.40 4.25 -2.88
CA ILE A 116 -12.11 3.59 -3.11
C ILE A 116 -11.16 4.58 -3.77
N GLU A 117 -9.98 4.72 -3.18
CA GLU A 117 -8.89 5.51 -3.73
C GLU A 117 -7.74 4.58 -4.10
N ASP A 118 -7.15 4.76 -5.25
CA ASP A 118 -6.04 3.91 -5.72
C ASP A 118 -4.77 4.74 -5.91
N PRO A 119 -3.90 4.83 -4.89
CA PRO A 119 -2.67 5.61 -5.01
C PRO A 119 -1.76 5.16 -6.16
N SER A 120 -1.72 3.86 -6.45
CA SER A 120 -0.89 3.34 -7.55
C SER A 120 -1.30 3.91 -8.89
N LEU A 121 -2.61 3.96 -9.18
CA LEU A 121 -3.12 4.55 -10.42
C LEU A 121 -2.83 6.05 -10.47
N LEU A 122 -3.01 6.76 -9.36
CA LEU A 122 -2.74 8.20 -9.28
C LEU A 122 -1.25 8.52 -9.45
N LEU A 123 -0.37 7.59 -9.11
CA LEU A 123 1.09 7.78 -9.14
C LEU A 123 1.77 7.06 -10.30
N GLY A 124 1.02 6.68 -11.32
CA GLY A 124 1.60 6.28 -12.60
C GLY A 124 1.44 4.82 -12.98
N MET A 125 0.74 4.01 -12.21
CA MET A 125 0.38 2.66 -12.66
C MET A 125 -0.52 2.75 -13.89
N VAL A 126 -0.23 1.96 -14.92
CA VAL A 126 -0.95 2.05 -16.21
C VAL A 126 -2.35 1.45 -16.09
N SER A 127 -2.47 0.33 -15.39
CA SER A 127 -3.74 -0.30 -15.07
C SER A 127 -3.55 -1.20 -13.85
N PRO A 128 -4.58 -1.36 -13.03
CA PRO A 128 -4.51 -2.31 -11.93
C PRO A 128 -4.34 -3.74 -12.39
#